data_488e4455759c402ed8831090a15da6a4
#
_entry.id   488e4455759c402ed8831090a15da6a4
#
_cell.length_a   1.000
_cell.length_b   1.000
_cell.length_c   1.000
_cell.angle_alpha   90.00
_cell.angle_beta   90.00
_cell.angle_gamma   90.00
#
_symmetry.space_group_name_H-M   'P 1'
#
loop_
_entity.id
_entity.type
_entity.pdbx_description
1 polymer ?
#
loop_
_entity_poly.entity_id
_entity_poly.type
_entity_poly.pdbx_seq_one_letter_code
_entity_poly.pdbx_strand_id
1 'polypeptide(L)'
;MKVKRLKDYPAEYFNFIRKYDLKNDPKVHHLTKEKYSWSIGTKFRKELGMYAELHHILPLFEGGKKETSNFVILTPFHHLIAHLILAEKLGGKHWYAADAVTKGSFDVSLYRNQDQNYCNLVEMYEKRIRENTNTHNFRKTFN
;
A
#
# COMPACT_ATOMS: atom_id res chain seq x y z
N MET A 1 1.19 -22.78 -6.41
CA MET A 1 0.57 -21.47 -6.68
C MET A 1 1.41 -20.70 -7.69
N LYS A 2 0.76 -20.20 -8.72
CA LYS A 2 1.47 -19.46 -9.77
C LYS A 2 1.80 -18.05 -9.28
N VAL A 3 3.08 -17.66 -9.33
CA VAL A 3 3.51 -16.33 -8.92
C VAL A 3 3.06 -15.33 -9.99
N LYS A 4 2.41 -14.26 -9.58
CA LYS A 4 2.05 -13.16 -10.47
C LYS A 4 3.29 -12.41 -10.89
N ARG A 5 3.31 -11.96 -12.14
CA ARG A 5 4.41 -11.12 -12.65
C ARG A 5 3.93 -9.68 -12.71
N LEU A 6 4.89 -8.74 -12.70
CA LEU A 6 4.55 -7.33 -12.80
C LEU A 6 3.70 -7.02 -14.03
N LYS A 7 3.93 -7.73 -15.14
CA LYS A 7 3.16 -7.51 -16.38
C LYS A 7 1.67 -7.83 -16.22
N ASP A 8 1.30 -8.62 -15.21
CA ASP A 8 -0.09 -8.99 -14.97
C ASP A 8 -0.83 -7.93 -14.16
N TYR A 9 -0.12 -6.93 -13.66
CA TYR A 9 -0.72 -5.86 -12.87
C TYR A 9 -1.31 -4.80 -13.78
N PRO A 10 -2.39 -4.12 -13.35
CA PRO A 10 -3.01 -3.10 -14.19
C PRO A 10 -2.11 -1.89 -14.39
N ALA A 11 -2.15 -1.30 -15.58
CA ALA A 11 -1.37 -0.10 -15.88
C ALA A 11 -1.71 1.04 -14.92
N GLU A 12 -2.96 1.13 -14.50
CA GLU A 12 -3.44 2.11 -13.52
C GLU A 12 -2.62 2.08 -12.24
N TYR A 13 -2.25 0.87 -11.77
CA TYR A 13 -1.46 0.71 -10.57
C TYR A 13 -0.07 1.35 -10.73
N PHE A 14 0.63 1.06 -11.84
CA PHE A 14 1.96 1.60 -12.06
C PHE A 14 1.94 3.11 -12.23
N ASN A 15 0.94 3.63 -12.94
CA ASN A 15 0.79 5.07 -13.11
C ASN A 15 0.56 5.76 -11.77
N PHE A 16 -0.24 5.14 -10.90
CA PHE A 16 -0.53 5.66 -9.58
C PHE A 16 0.72 5.73 -8.70
N ILE A 17 1.44 4.61 -8.56
CA ILE A 17 2.60 4.59 -7.66
C ILE A 17 3.72 5.47 -8.16
N ARG A 18 3.89 5.59 -9.48
CA ARG A 18 4.88 6.49 -10.05
C ARG A 18 4.55 7.95 -9.77
N LYS A 19 3.29 8.31 -9.89
CA LYS A 19 2.83 9.68 -9.66
C LYS A 19 3.06 10.13 -8.22
N TYR A 20 2.82 9.25 -7.26
CA TYR A 20 2.83 9.61 -5.84
C TYR A 20 4.09 9.16 -5.10
N ASP A 21 5.06 8.60 -5.81
CA ASP A 21 6.31 8.13 -5.21
C ASP A 21 7.14 9.30 -4.67
N LEU A 22 7.29 9.35 -3.36
CA LEU A 22 8.04 10.41 -2.69
C LEU A 22 9.56 10.30 -2.93
N LYS A 23 10.03 9.21 -3.52
CA LYS A 23 11.43 9.11 -3.95
C LYS A 23 11.77 10.11 -5.04
N ASN A 24 10.75 10.67 -5.69
CA ASN A 24 10.95 11.70 -6.72
C ASN A 24 11.32 13.06 -6.12
N ASP A 25 11.18 13.24 -4.80
CA ASP A 25 11.55 14.48 -4.13
C ASP A 25 13.07 14.61 -4.13
N PRO A 26 13.62 15.75 -4.60
CA PRO A 26 15.08 15.95 -4.62
C PRO A 26 15.77 15.76 -3.27
N LYS A 27 15.06 16.00 -2.17
CA LYS A 27 15.61 15.84 -0.81
C LYS A 27 16.12 14.43 -0.56
N VAL A 28 15.59 13.44 -1.23
CA VAL A 28 15.89 12.03 -0.96
C VAL A 28 16.64 11.35 -2.11
N HIS A 29 17.11 12.12 -3.11
CA HIS A 29 17.84 11.53 -4.24
C HIS A 29 19.03 10.69 -3.80
N HIS A 30 19.74 11.14 -2.77
CA HIS A 30 20.91 10.40 -2.29
C HIS A 30 20.54 9.03 -1.72
N LEU A 31 19.32 8.88 -1.19
CA LEU A 31 18.86 7.62 -0.64
C LEU A 31 18.46 6.61 -1.72
N THR A 32 18.12 7.08 -2.92
CA THR A 32 17.71 6.18 -4.00
C THR A 32 18.87 5.36 -4.54
N LYS A 33 20.10 5.74 -4.20
CA LYS A 33 21.31 5.04 -4.61
C LYS A 33 21.83 4.07 -3.56
N GLU A 34 21.21 4.06 -2.38
CA GLU A 34 21.61 3.17 -1.29
C GLU A 34 21.06 1.76 -1.50
N LYS A 35 21.79 0.80 -0.96
CA LYS A 35 21.33 -0.57 -0.89
C LYS A 35 20.10 -0.66 0.01
N TYR A 36 19.19 -1.56 -0.32
CA TYR A 36 18.06 -1.86 0.54
C TYR A 36 18.56 -2.33 1.91
N SER A 37 17.96 -1.78 2.96
CA SER A 37 18.22 -2.20 4.33
C SER A 37 16.89 -2.14 5.11
N TRP A 38 16.84 -2.83 6.24
CA TRP A 38 15.64 -2.82 7.07
C TRP A 38 15.26 -1.42 7.56
N SER A 39 16.24 -0.51 7.62
CA SER A 39 16.04 0.86 8.10
C SER A 39 15.80 1.88 6.98
N ILE A 40 15.73 1.42 5.72
CA ILE A 40 15.66 2.35 4.59
C ILE A 40 14.42 3.24 4.66
N GLY A 41 13.28 2.68 5.06
CA GLY A 41 12.05 3.47 5.22
C GLY A 41 12.20 4.58 6.24
N THR A 42 12.87 4.30 7.36
CA THR A 42 13.13 5.29 8.40
C THR A 42 14.00 6.42 7.88
N LYS A 43 15.00 6.10 7.06
CA LYS A 43 15.88 7.11 6.45
C LYS A 43 15.09 8.06 5.54
N PHE A 44 14.17 7.52 4.74
CA PHE A 44 13.30 8.34 3.90
C PHE A 44 12.43 9.27 4.73
N ARG A 45 11.79 8.75 5.79
CA ARG A 45 10.94 9.57 6.65
C ARG A 45 11.72 10.72 7.29
N LYS A 46 12.93 10.45 7.73
CA LYS A 46 13.78 11.47 8.35
C LYS A 46 14.11 12.59 7.37
N GLU A 47 14.53 12.24 6.16
CA GLU A 47 14.91 13.23 5.16
C GLU A 47 13.70 14.01 4.63
N LEU A 48 12.55 13.34 4.50
CA LEU A 48 11.32 14.01 4.04
C LEU A 48 10.70 14.88 5.11
N GLY A 49 11.02 14.61 6.40
CA GLY A 49 10.41 15.34 7.50
C GLY A 49 8.93 15.04 7.67
N MET A 50 8.48 13.88 7.23
CA MET A 50 7.08 13.47 7.33
C MET A 50 6.97 11.95 7.42
N TYR A 51 5.85 11.48 7.98
CA TYR A 51 5.57 10.06 8.02
C TYR A 51 5.23 9.55 6.62
N ALA A 52 5.92 8.52 6.21
CA ALA A 52 5.71 7.88 4.92
C ALA A 52 6.03 6.40 5.05
N GLU A 53 5.50 5.59 4.13
CA GLU A 53 5.58 4.15 4.22
C GLU A 53 6.22 3.56 2.98
N LEU A 54 7.01 2.51 3.17
CA LEU A 54 7.62 1.78 2.09
C LEU A 54 6.59 0.80 1.51
N HIS A 55 6.41 0.85 0.21
CA HIS A 55 5.49 -0.03 -0.51
C HIS A 55 6.27 -0.82 -1.54
N HIS A 56 6.21 -2.15 -1.46
CA HIS A 56 6.84 -3.01 -2.48
C HIS A 56 6.00 -2.99 -3.75
N ILE A 57 6.64 -2.67 -4.87
CA ILE A 57 5.97 -2.61 -6.18
C ILE A 57 5.37 -3.96 -6.51
N LEU A 58 6.19 -5.02 -6.47
CA LEU A 58 5.72 -6.39 -6.50
C LEU A 58 5.74 -6.89 -5.06
N PRO A 59 4.58 -7.19 -4.46
CA PRO A 59 4.52 -7.63 -3.08
C PRO A 59 5.37 -8.88 -2.82
N LEU A 60 5.88 -9.01 -1.60
CA LEU A 60 6.72 -10.14 -1.26
C LEU A 60 5.98 -11.47 -1.43
N PHE A 61 4.67 -11.50 -1.13
CA PHE A 61 3.88 -12.73 -1.28
C PHE A 61 3.67 -13.14 -2.74
N GLU A 62 3.96 -12.22 -3.69
CA GLU A 62 3.88 -12.51 -5.13
C GLU A 62 5.28 -12.71 -5.73
N GLY A 63 6.30 -12.83 -4.89
CA GLY A 63 7.67 -13.07 -5.32
C GLY A 63 8.53 -11.82 -5.44
N GLY A 64 8.04 -10.69 -4.95
CA GLY A 64 8.84 -9.46 -4.93
C GLY A 64 10.04 -9.60 -4.02
N LYS A 65 11.08 -8.84 -4.32
CA LYS A 65 12.34 -8.88 -3.57
C LYS A 65 12.53 -7.62 -2.75
N LYS A 66 13.28 -7.74 -1.67
CA LYS A 66 13.67 -6.60 -0.83
C LYS A 66 14.88 -5.91 -1.46
N GLU A 67 14.62 -5.12 -2.48
CA GLU A 67 15.67 -4.38 -3.17
C GLU A 67 15.15 -3.00 -3.58
N THR A 68 16.08 -2.07 -3.78
CA THR A 68 15.75 -0.66 -4.01
C THR A 68 14.86 -0.47 -5.23
N SER A 69 15.03 -1.28 -6.26
CA SER A 69 14.22 -1.20 -7.48
C SER A 69 12.78 -1.68 -7.28
N ASN A 70 12.46 -2.33 -6.16
CA ASN A 70 11.13 -2.90 -5.91
C ASN A 70 10.34 -2.16 -4.86
N PHE A 71 10.65 -0.89 -4.58
CA PHE A 71 9.79 -0.16 -3.67
C PHE A 71 9.61 1.28 -4.10
N VAL A 72 8.51 1.86 -3.64
CA VAL A 72 8.22 3.29 -3.67
C VAL A 72 7.93 3.74 -2.26
N ILE A 73 7.99 5.05 -2.02
CA ILE A 73 7.67 5.64 -0.72
C ILE A 73 6.37 6.42 -0.88
N LEU A 74 5.38 6.07 -0.10
CA LEU A 74 4.04 6.65 -0.22
C LEU A 74 3.55 7.16 1.13
N THR A 75 2.66 8.16 1.08
CA THR A 75 1.91 8.53 2.29
C THR A 75 1.03 7.36 2.70
N PRO A 76 0.58 7.29 3.96
CA PRO A 76 -0.35 6.23 4.38
C PRO A 76 -1.59 6.15 3.50
N PHE A 77 -2.15 7.30 3.10
CA PHE A 77 -3.30 7.34 2.22
C PHE A 77 -3.00 6.70 0.87
N HIS A 78 -1.93 7.14 0.21
CA HIS A 78 -1.57 6.61 -1.11
C HIS A 78 -1.15 5.14 -1.04
N HIS A 79 -0.54 4.73 0.08
CA HIS A 79 -0.17 3.33 0.30
C HIS A 79 -1.42 2.44 0.32
N LEU A 80 -2.46 2.88 1.06
CA LEU A 80 -3.72 2.15 1.07
C LEU A 80 -4.34 2.10 -0.32
N ILE A 81 -4.39 3.25 -1.02
CA ILE A 81 -4.99 3.29 -2.37
C ILE A 81 -4.25 2.35 -3.34
N ALA A 82 -2.92 2.31 -3.27
CA ALA A 82 -2.14 1.38 -4.11
C ALA A 82 -2.59 -0.06 -3.91
N HIS A 83 -2.75 -0.48 -2.65
CA HIS A 83 -3.22 -1.83 -2.36
C HIS A 83 -4.67 -2.05 -2.77
N LEU A 84 -5.51 -1.03 -2.67
CA LEU A 84 -6.92 -1.14 -3.08
C LEU A 84 -7.07 -1.27 -4.59
N ILE A 85 -6.23 -0.59 -5.36
CA ILE A 85 -6.22 -0.75 -6.83
C ILE A 85 -5.92 -2.22 -7.17
N LEU A 86 -4.90 -2.78 -6.53
CA LEU A 86 -4.53 -4.19 -6.76
C LEU A 86 -5.64 -5.14 -6.29
N ALA A 87 -6.21 -4.88 -5.12
CA ALA A 87 -7.24 -5.75 -4.56
C ALA A 87 -8.50 -5.76 -5.42
N GLU A 88 -8.92 -4.60 -5.92
CA GLU A 88 -10.09 -4.50 -6.78
C GLU A 88 -9.90 -5.29 -8.09
N LYS A 89 -8.71 -5.23 -8.67
CA LYS A 89 -8.43 -5.87 -9.95
C LYS A 89 -8.04 -7.34 -9.82
N LEU A 90 -7.26 -7.69 -8.79
CA LEU A 90 -6.68 -9.02 -8.66
C LEU A 90 -7.29 -9.86 -7.54
N GLY A 91 -7.92 -9.21 -6.55
CA GLY A 91 -8.56 -9.92 -5.43
C GLY A 91 -7.59 -10.70 -4.56
N GLY A 92 -8.12 -11.74 -3.91
CA GLY A 92 -7.31 -12.68 -3.14
C GLY A 92 -6.49 -12.03 -2.03
N LYS A 93 -5.21 -12.38 -1.98
CA LYS A 93 -4.31 -11.90 -0.92
C LYS A 93 -4.08 -10.39 -0.95
N HIS A 94 -4.41 -9.71 -2.05
CA HIS A 94 -4.27 -8.26 -2.12
C HIS A 94 -5.22 -7.56 -1.14
N TRP A 95 -6.35 -8.17 -0.79
CA TRP A 95 -7.22 -7.65 0.26
C TRP A 95 -6.55 -7.71 1.63
N TYR A 96 -5.84 -8.81 1.92
CA TYR A 96 -5.10 -8.93 3.18
C TYR A 96 -3.95 -7.92 3.25
N ALA A 97 -3.33 -7.62 2.10
CA ALA A 97 -2.28 -6.61 2.04
C ALA A 97 -2.84 -5.22 2.37
N ALA A 98 -4.03 -4.90 1.86
CA ALA A 98 -4.70 -3.64 2.22
C ALA A 98 -4.99 -3.58 3.71
N ASP A 99 -5.48 -4.68 4.29
CA ASP A 99 -5.75 -4.76 5.72
C ASP A 99 -4.47 -4.57 6.54
N ALA A 100 -3.34 -5.07 6.05
CA ALA A 100 -2.05 -4.90 6.73
C ALA A 100 -1.62 -3.43 6.77
N VAL A 101 -1.92 -2.67 5.72
CA VAL A 101 -1.61 -1.23 5.69
C VAL A 101 -2.34 -0.50 6.80
N THR A 102 -3.61 -0.84 7.02
CA THR A 102 -4.42 -0.21 8.08
C THR A 102 -4.19 -0.86 9.44
N LYS A 103 -3.41 -1.94 9.50
CA LYS A 103 -3.11 -2.70 10.72
C LYS A 103 -4.37 -3.19 11.43
N GLY A 104 -5.38 -3.53 10.64
CA GLY A 104 -6.65 -4.02 11.16
C GLY A 104 -7.49 -2.97 11.88
N SER A 105 -7.06 -1.73 11.85
CA SER A 105 -7.74 -0.62 12.51
C SER A 105 -7.91 0.50 11.48
N PHE A 106 -9.06 0.54 10.83
CA PHE A 106 -9.31 1.55 9.80
C PHE A 106 -9.93 2.79 10.43
N ASP A 107 -9.11 3.83 10.55
CA ASP A 107 -9.59 5.15 10.97
C ASP A 107 -9.93 5.95 9.72
N VAL A 108 -11.22 6.04 9.44
CA VAL A 108 -11.74 6.73 8.26
C VAL A 108 -11.23 8.16 8.19
N SER A 109 -11.04 8.83 9.34
CA SER A 109 -10.60 10.22 9.36
C SER A 109 -9.21 10.41 8.75
N LEU A 110 -8.37 9.37 8.76
CA LEU A 110 -7.03 9.42 8.17
C LEU A 110 -7.05 9.26 6.65
N TYR A 111 -8.13 8.72 6.11
CA TYR A 111 -8.18 8.35 4.70
C TYR A 111 -9.29 9.05 3.92
N ARG A 112 -10.33 9.52 4.61
CA ARG A 112 -11.46 10.18 3.96
C ARG A 112 -11.08 11.59 3.50
N ASN A 113 -11.57 11.97 2.32
CA ASN A 113 -11.43 13.33 1.77
C ASN A 113 -10.00 13.77 1.49
N GLN A 114 -9.06 12.84 1.45
CA GLN A 114 -7.67 13.16 1.09
C GLN A 114 -7.53 13.47 -0.39
N ASP A 115 -8.27 12.74 -1.24
CA ASP A 115 -8.26 12.95 -2.69
C ASP A 115 -9.57 12.43 -3.27
N GLN A 116 -10.36 13.35 -3.83
CA GLN A 116 -11.66 13.01 -4.41
C GLN A 116 -11.57 11.98 -5.53
N ASN A 117 -10.44 11.92 -6.22
CA ASN A 117 -10.27 10.97 -7.32
C ASN A 117 -10.31 9.51 -6.84
N TYR A 118 -10.11 9.28 -5.54
CA TYR A 118 -10.04 7.92 -4.99
C TYR A 118 -11.12 7.64 -3.95
N CYS A 119 -12.10 8.55 -3.81
CA CYS A 119 -13.13 8.37 -2.79
C CYS A 119 -13.96 7.10 -3.01
N ASN A 120 -14.15 6.68 -4.25
CA ASN A 120 -14.89 5.45 -4.55
C ASN A 120 -14.17 4.21 -4.01
N LEU A 121 -12.83 4.19 -4.11
CA LEU A 121 -12.05 3.08 -3.56
C LEU A 121 -12.12 3.05 -2.05
N VAL A 122 -12.04 4.21 -1.41
CA VAL A 122 -12.15 4.30 0.05
C VAL A 122 -13.52 3.84 0.52
N GLU A 123 -14.59 4.28 -0.14
CA GLU A 123 -15.96 3.87 0.19
C GLU A 123 -16.16 2.38 0.01
N MET A 124 -15.62 1.82 -1.07
CA MET A 124 -15.66 0.38 -1.32
C MET A 124 -14.99 -0.38 -0.18
N TYR A 125 -13.83 0.10 0.26
CA TYR A 125 -13.09 -0.53 1.35
C TYR A 125 -13.83 -0.40 2.68
N GLU A 126 -14.40 0.77 2.98
CA GLU A 126 -15.23 0.97 4.17
C GLU A 126 -16.38 -0.03 4.21
N LYS A 127 -17.07 -0.19 3.08
CA LYS A 127 -18.17 -1.14 2.98
C LYS A 127 -17.69 -2.56 3.24
N ARG A 128 -16.56 -2.93 2.66
CA ARG A 128 -15.98 -4.26 2.86
C ARG A 128 -15.64 -4.50 4.34
N ILE A 129 -15.08 -3.51 5.02
CA ILE A 129 -14.76 -3.62 6.43
C ILE A 129 -16.01 -3.80 7.25
N ARG A 130 -17.08 -3.04 7.00
CA ARG A 130 -18.34 -3.17 7.71
C ARG A 130 -18.92 -4.57 7.56
N GLU A 131 -18.91 -5.10 6.34
CA GLU A 131 -19.42 -6.44 6.06
C GLU A 131 -18.56 -7.51 6.76
N ASN A 132 -17.24 -7.36 6.68
CA ASN A 132 -16.31 -8.30 7.29
C ASN A 132 -16.25 -8.17 8.81
N THR A 133 -16.59 -7.01 9.37
CA THR A 133 -16.61 -6.81 10.81
C THR A 133 -17.63 -7.76 11.45
N ASN A 134 -18.81 -7.89 10.84
CA ASN A 134 -19.81 -8.82 11.34
C ASN A 134 -19.31 -10.26 11.28
N THR A 135 -18.67 -10.63 10.16
CA THR A 135 -18.09 -11.96 10.01
C THR A 135 -16.92 -12.18 10.97
N HIS A 136 -16.09 -11.14 11.13
CA HIS A 136 -14.92 -11.20 11.98
C HIS A 136 -15.31 -11.32 13.46
N ASN A 137 -16.30 -10.58 13.90
CA ASN A 137 -16.81 -10.68 15.28
C ASN A 137 -17.36 -12.07 15.55
N PHE A 138 -18.06 -12.63 14.57
CA PHE A 138 -18.54 -14.00 14.67
C PHE A 138 -17.37 -14.98 14.84
N ARG A 139 -16.32 -14.84 14.07
CA ARG A 139 -15.13 -15.69 14.18
C ARG A 139 -14.46 -15.55 15.52
N LYS A 140 -14.35 -14.34 16.05
CA LYS A 140 -13.74 -14.10 17.36
C LYS A 140 -14.49 -14.80 18.47
N THR A 141 -15.79 -14.94 18.34
CA THR A 141 -16.61 -15.64 19.32
C THR A 141 -16.22 -17.11 19.43
N PHE A 142 -15.70 -17.70 18.36
CA PHE A 142 -15.35 -19.11 18.29
C PHE A 142 -13.85 -19.38 18.42
N ASN A 143 -13.05 -18.35 18.42
CA ASN A 143 -11.62 -18.46 18.63
C ASN A 143 -11.28 -18.06 20.07
#